data_6ad94fba5ff8eb79c04e7afa1ad71c3b
#
_entry.id   6ad94fba5ff8eb79c04e7afa1ad71c3b
#
_cell.length_a   1.000
_cell.length_b   1.000
_cell.length_c   1.000
_cell.angle_alpha   90.00
_cell.angle_beta   90.00
_cell.angle_gamma   90.00
#
_symmetry.space_group_name_H-M   'P 1'
#
loop_
_entity.id
_entity.type
_entity.pdbx_description
1 polymer ?
#
loop_
_entity_poly.entity_id
_entity_poly.type
_entity_poly.pdbx_seq_one_letter_code
_entity_poly.pdbx_strand_id
1 'polypeptide(L)'
;MFKMNQLVVGLFLFLSSLFSCQQKGDFKSVSVEDFDSIIQDEEVQRLDVRTLAEYSEGHIAKTININVMDDSFASMADSLLQKNKPVALYCRSGKRSKKAAAILSEKGYKV
;
A
#
# COMPACT_ATOMS: atom_id res chain seq x y z
N MET A 1 -6.33 39.09 14.43
CA MET A 1 -6.18 38.83 14.38
C MET A 1 -5.85 38.40 14.11
N PHE A 2 -5.75 38.24 13.99
CA PHE A 2 -5.54 37.78 13.80
C PHE A 2 -4.85 37.30 13.71
N LYS A 3 -4.76 37.34 13.80
CA LYS A 3 -4.12 36.95 13.71
C LYS A 3 -3.60 36.29 14.17
N MET A 4 -3.62 36.32 14.82
CA MET A 4 -3.19 35.69 15.40
C MET A 4 -3.43 34.67 15.59
N ASN A 5 -3.97 34.49 15.64
CA ASN A 5 -4.34 33.54 15.87
C ASN A 5 -4.09 32.59 14.98
N GLN A 6 -4.02 32.71 14.13
CA GLN A 6 -3.67 32.01 13.33
C GLN A 6 -2.52 31.34 13.45
N LEU A 7 -1.88 31.71 13.85
CA LEU A 7 -0.74 31.32 14.06
C LEU A 7 -0.77 30.13 14.87
N VAL A 8 -1.37 30.22 15.61
CA VAL A 8 -1.52 29.30 16.53
C VAL A 8 -1.81 28.10 15.87
N VAL A 9 -2.59 28.19 15.03
CA VAL A 9 -2.97 27.15 14.34
C VAL A 9 -1.87 26.49 13.72
N GLY A 10 -1.17 27.28 13.14
CA GLY A 10 -0.15 26.65 12.46
C GLY A 10 0.56 25.75 13.29
N LEU A 11 0.84 26.13 14.38
CA LEU A 11 1.53 25.38 15.16
C LEU A 11 0.96 24.14 15.49
N PHE A 12 -0.14 24.20 15.70
CA PHE A 12 -0.73 23.16 16.14
C PHE A 12 -0.75 22.09 15.20
N LEU A 13 -0.98 22.44 14.11
CA LEU A 13 -1.14 21.54 13.21
C LEU A 13 0.03 20.86 13.06
N PHE A 14 0.93 21.42 13.26
CA PHE A 14 2.08 20.96 13.10
C PHE A 14 2.25 19.83 13.92
N LEU A 15 1.75 19.88 14.94
CA LEU A 15 1.86 18.93 15.78
C LEU A 15 1.28 17.75 15.31
N SER A 16 0.23 17.84 14.68
CA SER A 16 -0.38 16.69 14.32
C SER A 16 0.39 16.08 13.28
N SER A 17 1.04 16.85 12.59
CA SER A 17 1.69 16.29 11.50
C SER A 17 2.76 15.42 12.00
N LEU A 18 3.12 15.62 13.15
CA LEU A 18 4.09 14.86 13.65
C LEU A 18 3.73 13.50 13.62
N PHE A 19 2.55 13.20 13.81
CA PHE A 19 2.09 12.05 13.82
C PHE A 19 2.33 11.31 12.65
N SER A 20 2.26 11.89 11.56
CA SER A 20 2.34 11.21 10.40
C SER A 20 3.70 10.64 10.24
N CYS A 21 4.60 11.14 10.91
CA CYS A 21 5.89 10.65 10.80
C CYS A 21 5.96 9.27 11.23
N GLN A 22 5.05 8.84 11.97
CA GLN A 22 5.14 7.58 12.47
C GLN A 22 4.65 6.60 11.52
N GLN A 23 4.04 6.99 10.49
CA GLN A 23 3.52 6.13 9.58
C GLN A 23 4.59 5.63 8.74
N LYS A 24 4.75 4.39 8.64
CA LYS A 24 5.72 3.82 7.82
C LYS A 24 5.37 3.85 6.42
N GLY A 25 4.29 4.19 6.01
CA GLY A 25 3.92 4.26 4.64
C GLY A 25 2.57 4.81 4.52
N ASP A 26 2.19 5.21 3.34
CA ASP A 26 0.95 5.82 3.10
C ASP A 26 0.10 4.85 2.38
N PHE A 27 -0.63 4.04 3.03
CA PHE A 27 -1.53 3.10 2.39
C PHE A 27 -2.78 2.93 3.24
N LYS A 28 -3.80 2.29 2.67
CA LYS A 28 -5.05 2.14 3.34
C LYS A 28 -5.45 0.70 3.38
N SER A 29 -5.88 0.23 4.52
CA SER A 29 -6.42 -1.11 4.65
C SER A 29 -7.89 -1.05 4.36
N VAL A 30 -8.40 -1.96 3.56
CA VAL A 30 -9.80 -1.94 3.18
C VAL A 30 -10.44 -3.31 3.40
N SER A 31 -11.75 -3.35 3.43
CA SER A 31 -12.48 -4.59 3.56
C SER A 31 -12.39 -5.39 2.25
N VAL A 32 -12.81 -6.64 2.31
CA VAL A 32 -12.85 -7.48 1.12
C VAL A 32 -13.77 -6.88 0.07
N GLU A 33 -14.91 -6.35 0.52
CA GLU A 33 -15.87 -5.76 -0.39
C GLU A 33 -15.30 -4.54 -1.09
N ASP A 34 -14.59 -3.71 -0.34
CA ASP A 34 -14.01 -2.52 -0.92
C ASP A 34 -12.87 -2.90 -1.85
N PHE A 35 -12.10 -3.91 -1.49
CA PHE A 35 -11.00 -4.37 -2.33
C PHE A 35 -11.57 -4.85 -3.67
N ASP A 36 -12.66 -5.62 -3.62
CA ASP A 36 -13.28 -6.12 -4.82
C ASP A 36 -13.73 -4.97 -5.73
N SER A 37 -14.26 -3.91 -5.15
CA SER A 37 -14.67 -2.75 -5.92
C SER A 37 -13.47 -2.03 -6.53
N ILE A 38 -12.41 -1.88 -5.77
CA ILE A 38 -11.22 -1.18 -6.22
C ILE A 38 -10.59 -1.87 -7.42
N ILE A 39 -10.52 -3.19 -7.40
CA ILE A 39 -9.85 -3.89 -8.49
C ILE A 39 -10.68 -3.99 -9.76
N GLN A 40 -11.91 -3.49 -9.75
CA GLN A 40 -12.70 -3.46 -10.98
C GLN A 40 -12.12 -2.40 -11.93
N ASP A 41 -11.36 -1.44 -11.41
CA ASP A 41 -10.72 -0.45 -12.22
C ASP A 41 -9.49 -1.10 -12.85
N GLU A 42 -9.43 -1.16 -14.16
CA GLU A 42 -8.34 -1.82 -14.85
C GLU A 42 -7.00 -1.13 -14.71
N GLU A 43 -6.98 0.09 -14.25
CA GLU A 43 -5.73 0.78 -14.03
C GLU A 43 -5.08 0.35 -12.71
N VAL A 44 -5.81 -0.36 -11.87
CA VAL A 44 -5.28 -0.81 -10.59
C VAL A 44 -4.52 -2.12 -10.79
N GLN A 45 -3.28 -2.15 -10.34
CA GLN A 45 -2.44 -3.34 -10.45
C GLN A 45 -2.77 -4.27 -9.30
N ARG A 46 -3.04 -5.53 -9.57
CA ARG A 46 -3.42 -6.51 -8.55
C ARG A 46 -2.19 -7.30 -8.14
N LEU A 47 -1.85 -7.28 -6.87
CA LEU A 47 -0.66 -7.94 -6.38
C LEU A 47 -0.95 -8.90 -5.24
N ASP A 48 -0.53 -10.15 -5.41
CA ASP A 48 -0.66 -11.18 -4.39
C ASP A 48 0.73 -11.33 -3.77
N VAL A 49 0.89 -11.05 -2.49
CA VAL A 49 2.18 -11.07 -1.85
C VAL A 49 2.44 -12.36 -1.05
N ARG A 50 1.63 -13.38 -1.32
CA ARG A 50 1.78 -14.69 -0.69
C ARG A 50 2.87 -15.50 -1.38
N THR A 51 3.13 -16.69 -0.91
CA THR A 51 4.10 -17.58 -1.54
C THR A 51 3.57 -18.07 -2.88
N LEU A 52 4.46 -18.53 -3.72
CA LEU A 52 4.08 -19.07 -5.01
C LEU A 52 3.18 -20.27 -4.83
N ALA A 53 3.41 -21.10 -3.83
CA ALA A 53 2.59 -22.26 -3.59
C ALA A 53 1.14 -21.85 -3.29
N GLU A 54 0.96 -20.84 -2.45
CA GLU A 54 -0.37 -20.35 -2.12
C GLU A 54 -1.04 -19.78 -3.36
N TYR A 55 -0.29 -19.02 -4.13
CA TYR A 55 -0.80 -18.40 -5.36
C TYR A 55 -1.25 -19.51 -6.33
N SER A 56 -0.50 -20.57 -6.44
CA SER A 56 -0.81 -21.66 -7.37
C SER A 56 -2.07 -22.39 -6.98
N GLU A 57 -2.41 -22.40 -5.70
CA GLU A 57 -3.59 -23.07 -5.26
C GLU A 57 -4.86 -22.27 -5.53
N GLY A 58 -4.73 -21.02 -5.76
CA GLY A 58 -5.87 -20.17 -6.08
C GLY A 58 -5.50 -18.71 -5.85
N HIS A 59 -5.89 -17.84 -6.74
CA HIS A 59 -5.63 -16.42 -6.61
C HIS A 59 -6.64 -15.62 -7.42
N ILE A 60 -6.67 -14.32 -7.19
CA ILE A 60 -7.56 -13.45 -7.92
C ILE A 60 -7.04 -13.30 -9.34
N ALA A 61 -7.94 -13.34 -10.30
CA ALA A 61 -7.55 -13.25 -11.72
C ALA A 61 -6.70 -12.01 -12.01
N LYS A 62 -5.82 -12.14 -12.96
CA LYS A 62 -4.96 -11.03 -13.42
C LYS A 62 -4.09 -10.44 -12.33
N THR A 63 -3.63 -11.28 -11.42
CA THR A 63 -2.84 -10.84 -10.31
C THR A 63 -1.38 -11.23 -10.49
N ILE A 64 -0.49 -10.32 -10.18
CA ILE A 64 0.94 -10.60 -10.21
C ILE A 64 1.31 -11.15 -8.84
N ASN A 65 2.11 -12.19 -8.79
CA ASN A 65 2.55 -12.74 -7.51
C ASN A 65 4.00 -12.38 -7.22
N ILE A 66 4.24 -11.71 -6.09
CA ILE A 66 5.59 -11.43 -5.63
C ILE A 66 5.57 -11.70 -4.14
N ASN A 67 6.28 -12.73 -3.69
CA ASN A 67 6.27 -13.12 -2.29
C ASN A 67 7.02 -12.10 -1.43
N VAL A 68 6.32 -11.46 -0.51
CA VAL A 68 6.91 -10.42 0.31
C VAL A 68 7.98 -10.97 1.27
N MET A 69 8.01 -12.27 1.48
CA MET A 69 9.00 -12.87 2.36
C MET A 69 10.34 -13.06 1.65
N ASP A 70 10.37 -12.90 0.35
CA ASP A 70 11.62 -13.04 -0.39
C ASP A 70 12.43 -11.76 -0.28
N ASP A 71 13.75 -11.88 -0.12
CA ASP A 71 14.62 -10.71 -0.05
C ASP A 71 14.57 -9.91 -1.34
N SER A 72 14.19 -10.53 -2.45
CA SER A 72 14.13 -9.85 -3.73
C SER A 72 12.80 -9.13 -3.96
N PHE A 73 11.91 -9.11 -2.96
CA PHE A 73 10.60 -8.49 -3.14
C PHE A 73 10.67 -7.09 -3.74
N ALA A 74 11.48 -6.23 -3.16
CA ALA A 74 11.54 -4.84 -3.62
C ALA A 74 12.04 -4.72 -5.05
N SER A 75 13.07 -5.48 -5.42
CA SER A 75 13.60 -5.37 -6.77
C SER A 75 12.65 -6.02 -7.77
N MET A 76 11.94 -7.05 -7.40
CA MET A 76 10.98 -7.66 -8.29
C MET A 76 9.79 -6.73 -8.51
N ALA A 77 9.38 -6.02 -7.47
CA ALA A 77 8.30 -5.06 -7.60
C ALA A 77 8.71 -3.98 -8.61
N ASP A 78 9.95 -3.50 -8.53
CA ASP A 78 10.40 -2.47 -9.46
C ASP A 78 10.40 -2.98 -10.91
N SER A 79 10.58 -4.27 -11.11
CA SER A 79 10.58 -4.83 -12.45
C SER A 79 9.19 -5.08 -12.98
N LEU A 80 8.25 -5.37 -12.11
CA LEU A 80 6.94 -5.82 -12.52
C LEU A 80 5.79 -4.83 -12.34
N LEU A 81 5.97 -3.83 -11.50
CA LEU A 81 4.91 -2.86 -11.21
C LEU A 81 5.23 -1.49 -11.76
N GLN A 82 4.20 -0.70 -11.99
CA GLN A 82 4.35 0.65 -12.48
C GLN A 82 4.03 1.62 -11.35
N LYS A 83 4.87 2.60 -11.10
CA LYS A 83 4.66 3.55 -10.01
C LYS A 83 3.55 4.55 -10.30
N ASN A 84 3.21 4.74 -11.53
CA ASN A 84 2.19 5.71 -11.90
C ASN A 84 0.78 5.12 -11.85
N LYS A 85 0.64 3.87 -11.47
CA LYS A 85 -0.69 3.26 -11.35
C LYS A 85 -0.89 2.69 -9.95
N PRO A 86 -2.07 2.77 -9.39
CA PRO A 86 -2.31 2.28 -8.03
C PRO A 86 -2.07 0.77 -7.94
N VAL A 87 -1.68 0.32 -6.76
CA VAL A 87 -1.46 -1.09 -6.49
C VAL A 87 -2.43 -1.53 -5.40
N ALA A 88 -3.22 -2.55 -5.65
CA ALA A 88 -4.07 -3.16 -4.63
C ALA A 88 -3.46 -4.52 -4.34
N LEU A 89 -3.11 -4.78 -3.09
CA LEU A 89 -2.43 -6.00 -2.77
C LEU A 89 -3.10 -6.75 -1.64
N TYR A 90 -2.87 -8.04 -1.56
CA TYR A 90 -3.51 -8.86 -0.55
C TYR A 90 -2.64 -10.06 -0.14
N CYS A 91 -2.96 -10.60 1.02
CA CYS A 91 -2.38 -11.86 1.46
C CYS A 91 -3.50 -12.61 2.15
N ARG A 92 -3.19 -13.63 2.92
CA ARG A 92 -4.22 -14.42 3.56
C ARG A 92 -4.81 -13.70 4.78
N SER A 93 -3.99 -13.16 5.66
CA SER A 93 -4.47 -12.60 6.92
C SER A 93 -4.27 -11.11 7.10
N GLY A 94 -3.66 -10.48 6.16
CA GLY A 94 -3.41 -9.04 6.24
C GLY A 94 -2.03 -8.67 6.78
N LYS A 95 -1.34 -9.58 7.47
CA LYS A 95 -0.07 -9.23 8.03
C LYS A 95 1.00 -9.03 6.98
N ARG A 96 1.09 -9.96 6.04
CA ARG A 96 2.10 -9.86 4.98
C ARG A 96 1.75 -8.72 4.03
N SER A 97 0.46 -8.47 3.80
CA SER A 97 0.07 -7.40 2.90
C SER A 97 0.40 -6.04 3.50
N LYS A 98 0.31 -5.87 4.82
CA LYS A 98 0.66 -4.61 5.44
C LYS A 98 2.17 -4.37 5.33
N LYS A 99 2.96 -5.42 5.47
CA LYS A 99 4.39 -5.30 5.34
C LYS A 99 4.74 -4.91 3.92
N ALA A 100 4.12 -5.55 2.94
CA ALA A 100 4.37 -5.25 1.53
C ALA A 100 3.94 -3.83 1.20
N ALA A 101 2.79 -3.41 1.71
CA ALA A 101 2.29 -2.06 1.45
C ALA A 101 3.25 -1.01 1.99
N ALA A 102 3.80 -1.24 3.18
CA ALA A 102 4.74 -0.31 3.76
C ALA A 102 6.00 -0.20 2.89
N ILE A 103 6.52 -1.34 2.44
CA ILE A 103 7.72 -1.34 1.60
C ILE A 103 7.44 -0.57 0.31
N LEU A 104 6.32 -0.86 -0.34
CA LEU A 104 6.02 -0.24 -1.61
C LEU A 104 5.72 1.25 -1.48
N SER A 105 5.00 1.64 -0.45
CA SER A 105 4.71 3.06 -0.29
C SER A 105 5.96 3.86 -0.01
N GLU A 106 6.93 3.30 0.71
CA GLU A 106 8.17 4.00 0.93
C GLU A 106 8.98 4.13 -0.35
N LYS A 107 8.74 3.27 -1.31
CA LYS A 107 9.43 3.32 -2.59
C LYS A 107 8.71 4.23 -3.58
N GLY A 108 7.59 4.80 -3.19
CA GLY A 108 6.87 5.73 -4.05
C GLY A 108 5.71 5.16 -4.84
N TYR A 109 5.33 3.91 -4.54
CA TYR A 109 4.17 3.33 -5.21
C TYR A 109 2.88 3.83 -4.53
N LYS A 110 1.81 3.89 -5.28
CA LYS A 110 0.51 4.30 -4.74
C LYS A 110 -0.22 3.05 -4.30
N VAL A 111 -0.30 2.82 -3.04
CA VAL A 111 -0.84 1.57 -2.52
C VAL A 111 -2.18 1.73 -1.83
#